data_c59cf3683cce7016e9928036f9258ce7
#
_entry.id   c59cf3683cce7016e9928036f9258ce7
#
_cell.length_a   1.000
_cell.length_b   1.000
_cell.length_c   1.000
_cell.angle_alpha   90.00
_cell.angle_beta   90.00
_cell.angle_gamma   90.00
#
_symmetry.space_group_name_H-M   'P 1'
#
loop_
_entity.id
_entity.type
_entity.pdbx_description
1 polymer ?
#
loop_
_entity_poly.entity_id
_entity_poly.type
_entity_poly.pdbx_seq_one_letter_code
_entity_poly.pdbx_strand_id
1 'polypeptide(L)'
;MKRLFMLAILLTAIFCGKAQNVQLHYDFGKHLYDKDLHGRPAMTTTVEMFKPDKWGSTYFFVDMDYTSKGVAAGYWEIARELRFWEPPFSIHVEYNGGASNSFSYNNCYLGGVTYTWNSPDFTKGFSLSAMYKYIQKHVSPNNFQLTGTWYLHFAKDGLCTFTGFFDWWREQTFYEDGNHRNFIFLAEPQFWVNLNKVKGIDDNFNLSVGTEVELSQNFGARKGFYAIPTLAIKWTFN
;
A
#
# COMPACT_ATOMS: atom_id res chain seq x y z
N MET A 1 -17.57 -19.57 14.09
CA MET A 1 -17.87 -18.39 14.94
C MET A 1 -16.73 -17.38 15.00
N LYS A 2 -15.49 -17.75 15.33
CA LYS A 2 -14.35 -16.79 15.42
C LYS A 2 -14.05 -16.05 14.11
N ARG A 3 -14.19 -16.68 12.94
CA ARG A 3 -13.98 -16.05 11.61
C ARG A 3 -15.07 -15.03 11.25
N LEU A 4 -16.31 -15.27 11.66
CA LEU A 4 -17.42 -14.32 11.44
C LEU A 4 -17.28 -13.07 12.34
N PHE A 5 -16.72 -13.24 13.56
CA PHE A 5 -16.50 -12.16 14.50
C PHE A 5 -15.36 -11.23 14.05
N MET A 6 -14.28 -11.76 13.46
CA MET A 6 -13.22 -10.96 12.85
C MET A 6 -13.72 -10.17 11.63
N LEU A 7 -14.56 -10.79 10.79
CA LEU A 7 -15.17 -10.10 9.64
C LEU A 7 -16.10 -8.97 10.09
N ALA A 8 -16.86 -9.17 11.16
CA ALA A 8 -17.75 -8.17 11.74
C ALA A 8 -16.98 -6.99 12.37
N ILE A 9 -15.83 -7.23 13.02
CA ILE A 9 -14.96 -6.18 13.57
C ILE A 9 -14.31 -5.38 12.43
N LEU A 10 -13.87 -6.03 11.36
CA LEU A 10 -13.37 -5.33 10.16
C LEU A 10 -14.46 -4.44 9.53
N LEU A 11 -15.68 -4.96 9.40
CA LEU A 11 -16.82 -4.21 8.86
C LEU A 11 -17.24 -3.03 9.75
N THR A 12 -17.18 -3.14 11.08
CA THR A 12 -17.55 -2.03 11.98
C THR A 12 -16.49 -0.92 12.05
N ALA A 13 -15.22 -1.22 11.78
CA ALA A 13 -14.16 -0.20 11.66
C ALA A 13 -14.34 0.68 10.39
N ILE A 14 -15.03 0.17 9.37
CA ILE A 14 -15.28 0.86 8.09
C ILE A 14 -16.26 2.06 8.25
N PHE A 15 -17.09 2.08 9.28
CA PHE A 15 -18.18 3.08 9.40
C PHE A 15 -17.83 4.40 10.11
N CYS A 16 -16.60 4.63 10.54
CA CYS A 16 -16.27 5.79 11.39
C CYS A 16 -15.23 6.79 10.83
N GLY A 17 -14.83 6.72 9.57
CA GLY A 17 -13.79 7.63 9.07
C GLY A 17 -14.01 8.09 7.64
N LYS A 18 -13.96 9.40 7.42
CA LYS A 18 -13.84 10.01 6.09
C LYS A 18 -12.43 9.77 5.57
N ALA A 19 -12.24 9.22 4.40
CA ALA A 19 -11.00 8.82 3.73
C ALA A 19 -10.65 7.32 3.84
N GLN A 20 -11.66 6.48 3.74
CA GLN A 20 -11.50 5.04 3.58
C GLN A 20 -11.87 4.66 2.15
N ASN A 21 -11.17 3.69 1.60
CA ASN A 21 -11.54 3.15 0.29
C ASN A 21 -11.35 1.62 0.25
N VAL A 22 -12.06 1.01 -0.68
CA VAL A 22 -11.88 -0.39 -1.07
C VAL A 22 -11.53 -0.41 -2.54
N GLN A 23 -10.48 -1.13 -2.88
CA GLN A 23 -10.00 -1.29 -4.25
C GLN A 23 -10.08 -2.77 -4.63
N LEU A 24 -10.32 -3.02 -5.90
CA LEU A 24 -10.24 -4.34 -6.51
C LEU A 24 -9.34 -4.25 -7.72
N HIS A 25 -8.25 -4.99 -7.71
CA HIS A 25 -7.23 -5.03 -8.74
C HIS A 25 -7.24 -6.35 -9.49
N TYR A 26 -7.15 -6.28 -10.81
CA TYR A 26 -6.82 -7.43 -11.65
C TYR A 26 -5.38 -7.29 -12.13
N ASP A 27 -4.53 -8.22 -11.73
CA ASP A 27 -3.09 -8.23 -11.95
C ASP A 27 -2.71 -8.95 -13.25
N PHE A 28 -1.93 -8.29 -14.10
CA PHE A 28 -1.46 -8.84 -15.37
C PHE A 28 -0.10 -9.54 -15.29
N GLY A 29 0.52 -9.60 -14.11
CA GLY A 29 1.86 -10.14 -13.92
C GLY A 29 2.02 -11.56 -14.44
N LYS A 30 1.07 -12.44 -14.16
CA LYS A 30 1.06 -13.81 -14.67
C LYS A 30 1.04 -13.86 -16.22
N HIS A 31 0.36 -12.93 -16.88
CA HIS A 31 0.29 -12.89 -18.34
C HIS A 31 1.57 -12.33 -18.98
N LEU A 32 2.25 -11.42 -18.29
CA LEU A 32 3.45 -10.76 -18.78
C LEU A 32 4.73 -11.56 -18.46
N TYR A 33 4.74 -12.27 -17.32
CA TYR A 33 5.91 -12.98 -16.78
C TYR A 33 5.54 -14.41 -16.37
N ASP A 34 4.89 -15.17 -17.29
CA ASP A 34 4.33 -16.51 -17.02
C ASP A 34 5.33 -17.47 -16.34
N LYS A 35 6.59 -17.47 -16.77
CA LYS A 35 7.63 -18.34 -16.21
C LYS A 35 7.96 -18.02 -14.75
N ASP A 36 7.98 -16.74 -14.40
CA ASP A 36 8.42 -16.28 -13.09
C ASP A 36 7.24 -16.06 -12.12
N LEU A 37 6.05 -15.78 -12.66
CA LEU A 37 4.86 -15.38 -11.91
C LEU A 37 3.64 -16.30 -12.11
N HIS A 38 3.83 -17.54 -12.58
CA HIS A 38 2.74 -18.49 -12.85
C HIS A 38 1.84 -18.76 -11.63
N GLY A 39 2.36 -18.66 -10.41
CA GLY A 39 1.65 -18.83 -9.14
C GLY A 39 1.07 -17.54 -8.55
N ARG A 40 1.28 -16.40 -9.19
CA ARG A 40 0.80 -15.10 -8.68
C ARG A 40 -0.73 -15.02 -8.74
N PRO A 41 -1.39 -14.61 -7.66
CA PRO A 41 -2.82 -14.31 -7.66
C PRO A 41 -3.16 -13.25 -8.70
N ALA A 42 -4.27 -13.44 -9.42
CA ALA A 42 -4.71 -12.49 -10.43
C ALA A 42 -5.63 -11.39 -9.87
N MET A 43 -6.10 -11.55 -8.64
CA MET A 43 -7.04 -10.62 -8.00
C MET A 43 -6.53 -10.26 -6.61
N THR A 44 -6.53 -8.97 -6.31
CA THR A 44 -6.25 -8.43 -4.98
C THR A 44 -7.33 -7.42 -4.59
N THR A 45 -7.81 -7.50 -3.34
CA THR A 45 -8.65 -6.45 -2.74
C THR A 45 -7.82 -5.71 -1.71
N THR A 46 -7.75 -4.39 -1.84
CA THR A 46 -7.12 -3.50 -0.87
C THR A 46 -8.20 -2.74 -0.10
N VAL A 47 -8.11 -2.76 1.23
CA VAL A 47 -8.86 -1.86 2.11
C VAL A 47 -7.88 -0.87 2.70
N GLU A 48 -8.10 0.40 2.47
CA GLU A 48 -7.17 1.46 2.85
C GLU A 48 -7.87 2.55 3.66
N MET A 49 -7.19 3.10 4.66
CA MET A 49 -7.63 4.25 5.43
C MET A 49 -6.49 5.23 5.69
N PHE A 50 -6.74 6.50 5.42
CA PHE A 50 -5.94 7.61 5.91
C PHE A 50 -6.82 8.53 6.78
N LYS A 51 -6.41 8.78 8.03
CA LYS A 51 -7.15 9.61 8.97
C LYS A 51 -6.22 10.60 9.68
N PRO A 52 -6.27 11.89 9.31
CA PRO A 52 -5.59 12.94 10.07
C PRO A 52 -6.33 13.26 11.37
N ASP A 53 -5.59 13.68 12.38
CA ASP A 53 -6.11 14.22 13.64
C ASP A 53 -5.18 15.32 14.19
N LYS A 54 -5.52 15.87 15.37
CA LYS A 54 -4.75 16.96 15.99
C LYS A 54 -3.29 16.61 16.37
N TRP A 55 -2.98 15.31 16.44
CA TRP A 55 -1.66 14.80 16.84
C TRP A 55 -0.87 14.20 15.66
N GLY A 56 -1.39 14.29 14.44
CA GLY A 56 -0.76 13.74 13.24
C GLY A 56 -1.73 12.99 12.34
N SER A 57 -1.41 11.75 11.95
CA SER A 57 -2.30 10.94 11.11
C SER A 57 -2.10 9.44 11.38
N THR A 58 -3.14 8.67 11.15
CA THR A 58 -3.09 7.21 11.10
C THR A 58 -3.33 6.76 9.66
N TYR A 59 -2.50 5.85 9.20
CA TYR A 59 -2.66 5.16 7.93
C TYR A 59 -2.68 3.65 8.17
N PHE A 60 -3.53 2.94 7.47
CA PHE A 60 -3.40 1.50 7.34
C PHE A 60 -3.92 1.02 5.99
N PHE A 61 -3.43 -0.12 5.54
CA PHE A 61 -4.07 -0.89 4.50
C PHE A 61 -4.01 -2.38 4.80
N VAL A 62 -4.88 -3.11 4.14
CA VAL A 62 -4.93 -4.57 4.14
C VAL A 62 -5.15 -5.04 2.72
N ASP A 63 -4.20 -5.80 2.20
CA ASP A 63 -4.33 -6.51 0.94
C ASP A 63 -4.79 -7.94 1.16
N MET A 64 -5.68 -8.41 0.31
CA MET A 64 -6.13 -9.79 0.28
C MET A 64 -5.99 -10.33 -1.14
N ASP A 65 -5.12 -11.30 -1.31
CA ASP A 65 -4.90 -11.98 -2.57
C ASP A 65 -5.83 -13.18 -2.73
N TYR A 66 -6.39 -13.34 -3.93
CA TYR A 66 -7.37 -14.38 -4.20
C TYR A 66 -6.87 -15.41 -5.21
N THR A 67 -7.21 -16.66 -4.93
CA THR A 67 -7.14 -17.76 -5.88
C THR A 67 -8.55 -18.34 -6.11
N SER A 68 -8.68 -19.32 -6.99
CA SER A 68 -9.94 -20.06 -7.19
C SER A 68 -10.47 -20.73 -5.92
N LYS A 69 -9.63 -20.86 -4.87
CA LYS A 69 -10.01 -21.46 -3.58
C LYS A 69 -10.36 -20.42 -2.51
N GLY A 70 -10.40 -19.13 -2.85
CA GLY A 70 -10.66 -18.01 -1.94
C GLY A 70 -9.40 -17.23 -1.59
N VAL A 71 -9.37 -16.60 -0.41
CA VAL A 71 -8.22 -15.80 0.06
C VAL A 71 -7.01 -16.71 0.25
N ALA A 72 -5.93 -16.40 -0.45
CA ALA A 72 -4.67 -17.14 -0.42
C ALA A 72 -3.63 -16.50 0.51
N ALA A 73 -3.60 -15.17 0.56
CA ALA A 73 -2.73 -14.40 1.42
C ALA A 73 -3.41 -13.11 1.87
N GLY A 74 -2.94 -12.57 2.97
CA GLY A 74 -3.25 -11.22 3.44
C GLY A 74 -1.98 -10.54 3.93
N TYR A 75 -1.81 -9.27 3.57
CA TYR A 75 -0.74 -8.42 4.04
C TYR A 75 -1.35 -7.13 4.58
N TRP A 76 -0.76 -6.56 5.62
CA TRP A 76 -1.25 -5.32 6.21
C TRP A 76 -0.11 -4.48 6.77
N GLU A 77 -0.31 -3.19 6.71
CA GLU A 77 0.49 -2.19 7.39
C GLU A 77 -0.38 -1.26 8.21
N ILE A 78 0.15 -0.81 9.34
CA ILE A 78 -0.45 0.24 10.14
C ILE A 78 0.64 1.21 10.57
N ALA A 79 0.47 2.48 10.22
CA ALA A 79 1.41 3.54 10.50
C ALA A 79 0.76 4.67 11.28
N ARG A 80 1.54 5.29 12.15
CA ARG A 80 1.16 6.48 12.91
C ARG A 80 2.22 7.56 12.76
N GLU A 81 1.80 8.71 12.24
CA GLU A 81 2.56 9.96 12.32
C GLU A 81 2.20 10.70 13.61
N LEU A 82 3.20 11.02 14.41
CA LEU A 82 3.05 11.78 15.65
C LEU A 82 3.71 13.14 15.50
N ARG A 83 2.93 14.20 15.73
CA ARG A 83 3.36 15.58 15.58
C ARG A 83 2.81 16.43 16.72
N PHE A 84 3.70 16.91 17.56
CA PHE A 84 3.39 17.77 18.71
C PHE A 84 3.89 19.21 18.51
N TRP A 85 4.36 19.54 17.31
CA TRP A 85 4.93 20.82 16.89
C TRP A 85 4.43 21.19 15.49
N GLU A 86 4.74 22.39 15.05
CA GLU A 86 4.39 22.82 13.70
C GLU A 86 5.17 22.02 12.63
N PRO A 87 4.52 21.75 11.48
CA PRO A 87 5.14 21.03 10.37
C PRO A 87 6.51 21.65 9.97
N PRO A 88 7.38 20.92 9.21
CA PRO A 88 7.01 19.81 8.31
C PRO A 88 7.33 18.38 8.79
N PHE A 89 7.86 18.21 9.97
CA PHE A 89 8.33 16.89 10.43
C PHE A 89 7.36 16.22 11.41
N SER A 90 7.32 14.88 11.38
CA SER A 90 6.63 14.02 12.35
C SER A 90 7.51 12.85 12.76
N ILE A 91 7.19 12.25 13.90
CA ILE A 91 7.75 10.96 14.31
C ILE A 91 6.87 9.87 13.67
N HIS A 92 7.51 8.93 12.98
CA HIS A 92 6.87 7.79 12.33
C HIS A 92 7.02 6.54 13.17
N VAL A 93 5.92 5.80 13.33
CA VAL A 93 5.90 4.45 13.92
C VAL A 93 5.02 3.57 13.06
N GLU A 94 5.50 2.37 12.68
CA GLU A 94 4.79 1.49 11.76
C GLU A 94 4.99 0.02 12.14
N TYR A 95 3.97 -0.78 11.87
CA TYR A 95 3.97 -2.22 11.98
C TYR A 95 3.45 -2.84 10.70
N ASN A 96 4.20 -3.83 10.17
CA ASN A 96 3.83 -4.59 8.98
C ASN A 96 3.77 -6.07 9.33
N GLY A 97 2.77 -6.73 8.78
CA GLY A 97 2.56 -8.16 8.98
C GLY A 97 1.74 -8.78 7.88
N GLY A 98 1.56 -10.09 7.97
CA GLY A 98 0.76 -10.81 7.00
C GLY A 98 0.80 -12.31 7.19
N ALA A 99 -0.04 -13.00 6.45
CA ALA A 99 -0.08 -14.44 6.43
C ALA A 99 -0.58 -14.96 5.08
N SER A 100 -0.08 -16.09 4.68
CA SER A 100 -0.63 -16.91 3.60
C SER A 100 -1.27 -18.16 4.16
N ASN A 101 -1.85 -18.97 3.29
CA ASN A 101 -2.39 -20.28 3.68
C ASN A 101 -1.30 -21.27 4.16
N SER A 102 -0.03 -20.97 3.90
CA SER A 102 1.10 -21.87 4.18
C SER A 102 2.03 -21.38 5.28
N PHE A 103 2.17 -20.05 5.44
CA PHE A 103 3.08 -19.45 6.42
C PHE A 103 2.64 -18.03 6.80
N SER A 104 3.18 -17.53 7.93
CA SER A 104 3.06 -16.12 8.29
C SER A 104 4.31 -15.37 7.85
N TYR A 105 4.13 -14.15 7.34
CA TYR A 105 5.25 -13.24 7.07
C TYR A 105 5.93 -12.82 8.38
N ASN A 106 7.20 -12.46 8.30
CA ASN A 106 7.90 -11.91 9.45
C ASN A 106 7.29 -10.56 9.83
N ASN A 107 7.03 -10.36 11.12
CA ASN A 107 6.60 -9.05 11.60
C ASN A 107 7.72 -8.04 11.42
N CYS A 108 7.39 -6.85 10.90
CA CYS A 108 8.30 -5.73 10.79
C CYS A 108 7.82 -4.58 11.70
N TYR A 109 8.78 -3.93 12.33
CA TYR A 109 8.55 -2.74 13.15
C TYR A 109 9.45 -1.63 12.65
N LEU A 110 8.86 -0.50 12.31
CA LEU A 110 9.59 0.64 11.78
C LEU A 110 9.41 1.85 12.70
N GLY A 111 10.46 2.63 12.82
CA GLY A 111 10.43 3.90 13.57
C GLY A 111 11.39 4.89 12.97
N GLY A 112 10.97 6.14 12.84
CA GLY A 112 11.78 7.14 12.18
C GLY A 112 11.15 8.52 12.16
N VAL A 113 11.49 9.28 11.13
CA VAL A 113 11.05 10.65 10.92
C VAL A 113 10.51 10.80 9.52
N THR A 114 9.38 11.49 9.39
CA THR A 114 8.75 11.84 8.11
C THR A 114 8.76 13.33 7.91
N TYR A 115 9.18 13.76 6.71
CA TYR A 115 8.95 15.11 6.19
C TYR A 115 7.70 15.09 5.33
N THR A 116 6.77 16.04 5.53
CA THR A 116 5.54 16.15 4.73
C THR A 116 5.40 17.57 4.19
N TRP A 117 5.08 17.65 2.90
CA TRP A 117 4.71 18.89 2.24
C TRP A 117 3.39 18.72 1.47
N ASN A 118 2.51 19.72 1.59
CA ASN A 118 1.27 19.82 0.84
C ASN A 118 1.13 21.21 0.25
N SER A 119 0.52 21.30 -0.94
CA SER A 119 0.08 22.59 -1.47
C SER A 119 -1.02 23.16 -0.56
N PRO A 120 -1.19 24.51 -0.51
CA PRO A 120 -2.21 25.15 0.35
C PRO A 120 -3.63 24.68 0.07
N ASP A 121 -3.93 24.29 -1.16
CA ASP A 121 -5.22 23.80 -1.63
C ASP A 121 -5.36 22.26 -1.54
N PHE A 122 -4.34 21.56 -1.05
CA PHE A 122 -4.28 20.10 -0.95
C PHE A 122 -4.55 19.38 -2.27
N THR A 123 -4.27 20.00 -3.41
CA THR A 123 -4.36 19.33 -4.71
C THR A 123 -3.16 18.45 -4.99
N LYS A 124 -2.03 18.68 -4.31
CA LYS A 124 -0.82 17.88 -4.42
C LYS A 124 -0.02 17.90 -3.13
N GLY A 125 0.71 16.83 -2.91
CA GLY A 125 1.61 16.71 -1.77
C GLY A 125 2.51 15.51 -1.89
N PHE A 126 3.50 15.46 -1.02
CA PHE A 126 4.38 14.30 -0.86
C PHE A 126 4.88 14.18 0.58
N SER A 127 5.31 12.98 0.93
CA SER A 127 6.07 12.73 2.15
C SER A 127 7.34 11.92 1.86
N LEU A 128 8.33 12.08 2.74
CA LEU A 128 9.57 11.29 2.74
C LEU A 128 9.87 10.84 4.17
N SER A 129 9.95 9.54 4.37
CA SER A 129 10.24 8.92 5.66
C SER A 129 11.58 8.22 5.64
N ALA A 130 12.39 8.44 6.68
CA ALA A 130 13.63 7.71 6.91
C ALA A 130 13.49 6.93 8.21
N MET A 131 13.58 5.60 8.14
CA MET A 131 13.18 4.73 9.23
C MET A 131 14.23 3.66 9.52
N TYR A 132 14.42 3.34 10.79
CA TYR A 132 14.97 2.07 11.22
C TYR A 132 13.88 1.00 11.03
N LYS A 133 14.28 -0.17 10.46
CA LYS A 133 13.39 -1.32 10.20
C LYS A 133 13.92 -2.55 10.91
N TYR A 134 13.13 -3.08 11.83
CA TYR A 134 13.41 -4.34 12.50
C TYR A 134 12.53 -5.44 11.91
N ILE A 135 13.13 -6.50 11.35
CA ILE A 135 12.42 -7.65 10.78
C ILE A 135 12.59 -8.82 11.75
N GLN A 136 11.52 -9.16 12.45
CA GLN A 136 11.51 -10.21 13.45
C GLN A 136 11.82 -11.59 12.83
N LYS A 137 12.67 -12.38 13.48
CA LYS A 137 13.10 -13.73 13.01
C LYS A 137 13.89 -13.75 11.70
N HIS A 138 14.26 -12.61 11.17
CA HIS A 138 15.10 -12.55 9.97
C HIS A 138 16.57 -12.76 10.34
N VAL A 139 17.36 -13.38 9.42
CA VAL A 139 18.81 -13.61 9.61
C VAL A 139 19.58 -12.31 9.84
N SER A 140 19.15 -11.22 9.24
CA SER A 140 19.68 -9.87 9.44
C SER A 140 18.51 -8.94 9.86
N PRO A 141 18.18 -8.88 11.17
CA PRO A 141 16.95 -8.24 11.62
C PRO A 141 17.00 -6.72 11.60
N ASN A 142 18.19 -6.12 11.68
CA ASN A 142 18.38 -4.67 11.82
C ASN A 142 18.66 -4.04 10.45
N ASN A 143 17.75 -3.23 9.98
CA ASN A 143 17.77 -2.66 8.64
C ASN A 143 17.33 -1.19 8.66
N PHE A 144 17.25 -0.56 7.49
CA PHE A 144 16.63 0.74 7.31
C PHE A 144 15.67 0.70 6.11
N GLN A 145 14.75 1.65 6.08
CA GLN A 145 13.84 1.88 4.97
C GLN A 145 13.70 3.37 4.70
N LEU A 146 13.66 3.71 3.42
CA LEU A 146 13.22 5.01 2.92
C LEU A 146 11.90 4.81 2.20
N THR A 147 10.88 5.57 2.61
CA THR A 147 9.55 5.55 1.99
C THR A 147 9.23 6.95 1.47
N GLY A 148 8.76 7.03 0.24
CA GLY A 148 8.19 8.25 -0.31
C GLY A 148 6.77 8.02 -0.74
N THR A 149 5.86 8.94 -0.42
CA THR A 149 4.48 8.92 -0.90
C THR A 149 4.16 10.20 -1.64
N TRP A 150 3.21 10.15 -2.55
CA TRP A 150 2.73 11.35 -3.26
C TRP A 150 1.28 11.24 -3.63
N TYR A 151 0.67 12.42 -3.83
CA TYR A 151 -0.63 12.55 -4.47
C TYR A 151 -0.68 13.81 -5.33
N LEU A 152 -1.43 13.74 -6.42
CA LEU A 152 -1.69 14.83 -7.33
C LEU A 152 -3.10 14.68 -7.90
N HIS A 153 -3.99 15.61 -7.56
CA HIS A 153 -5.30 15.75 -8.18
C HIS A 153 -5.20 16.75 -9.31
N PHE A 154 -5.56 16.38 -10.52
CA PHE A 154 -5.40 17.21 -11.70
C PHE A 154 -6.56 17.02 -12.70
N ALA A 155 -6.51 17.73 -13.84
CA ALA A 155 -7.61 17.93 -14.72
C ALA A 155 -8.76 18.71 -14.04
N LYS A 156 -9.86 18.94 -14.78
CA LYS A 156 -10.97 19.73 -14.28
C LYS A 156 -11.57 19.12 -13.01
N ASP A 157 -11.65 19.92 -11.95
CA ASP A 157 -12.29 19.57 -10.67
C ASP A 157 -11.70 18.30 -9.99
N GLY A 158 -10.46 17.94 -10.31
CA GLY A 158 -9.82 16.73 -9.78
C GLY A 158 -10.33 15.45 -10.42
N LEU A 159 -10.73 15.49 -11.69
CA LEU A 159 -11.15 14.31 -12.46
C LEU A 159 -10.12 13.19 -12.44
N CYS A 160 -8.83 13.55 -12.45
CA CYS A 160 -7.74 12.58 -12.42
C CYS A 160 -6.97 12.69 -11.10
N THR A 161 -6.56 11.54 -10.57
CA THR A 161 -5.65 11.44 -9.43
C THR A 161 -4.46 10.57 -9.82
N PHE A 162 -3.24 11.08 -9.57
CA PHE A 162 -2.01 10.32 -9.61
C PHE A 162 -1.47 10.23 -8.19
N THR A 163 -1.33 9.03 -7.65
CA THR A 163 -0.88 8.78 -6.29
C THR A 163 0.03 7.57 -6.27
N GLY A 164 0.64 7.30 -5.14
CA GLY A 164 1.45 6.11 -4.96
C GLY A 164 2.50 6.28 -3.89
N PHE A 165 3.34 5.27 -3.81
CA PHE A 165 4.48 5.26 -2.92
C PHE A 165 5.68 4.62 -3.59
N PHE A 166 6.84 4.79 -2.98
CA PHE A 166 7.99 3.93 -3.17
C PHE A 166 8.61 3.59 -1.82
N ASP A 167 9.15 2.38 -1.74
CA ASP A 167 9.97 1.88 -0.66
C ASP A 167 11.33 1.45 -1.19
N TRP A 168 12.37 1.83 -0.50
CA TRP A 168 13.71 1.31 -0.70
C TRP A 168 14.28 0.93 0.65
N TRP A 169 14.57 -0.38 0.82
CA TRP A 169 15.06 -0.87 2.10
C TRP A 169 16.21 -1.86 1.97
N ARG A 170 16.95 -1.97 3.05
CA ARG A 170 17.92 -3.04 3.20
C ARG A 170 17.21 -4.26 3.77
N GLU A 171 17.36 -5.41 3.10
CA GLU A 171 16.95 -6.73 3.56
C GLU A 171 17.79 -7.78 2.84
N GLN A 172 18.43 -8.66 3.61
CA GLN A 172 19.21 -9.74 3.04
C GLN A 172 18.28 -10.86 2.56
N THR A 173 18.11 -10.97 1.25
CA THR A 173 17.29 -11.99 0.61
C THR A 173 18.18 -13.03 -0.06
N PHE A 174 17.95 -14.31 0.23
CA PHE A 174 18.64 -15.45 -0.37
C PHE A 174 17.78 -16.04 -1.48
N TYR A 175 18.41 -16.41 -2.58
CA TYR A 175 17.77 -17.05 -3.73
C TYR A 175 18.15 -18.53 -3.82
N GLU A 176 17.35 -19.30 -4.56
CA GLU A 176 17.59 -20.74 -4.76
C GLU A 176 18.94 -21.05 -5.41
N ASP A 177 19.50 -20.13 -6.20
CA ASP A 177 20.80 -20.24 -6.83
C ASP A 177 22.01 -19.99 -5.88
N GLY A 178 21.74 -19.81 -4.57
CA GLY A 178 22.76 -19.54 -3.55
C GLY A 178 23.24 -18.07 -3.51
N ASN A 179 22.80 -17.23 -4.43
CA ASN A 179 23.10 -15.80 -4.41
C ASN A 179 22.25 -15.08 -3.37
N HIS A 180 22.65 -13.87 -3.00
CA HIS A 180 21.86 -13.01 -2.13
C HIS A 180 21.86 -11.56 -2.64
N ARG A 181 20.87 -10.78 -2.20
CA ARG A 181 20.78 -9.35 -2.39
C ARG A 181 20.51 -8.69 -1.04
N ASN A 182 20.92 -7.44 -0.92
CA ASN A 182 20.83 -6.70 0.33
C ASN A 182 19.84 -5.52 0.24
N PHE A 183 19.34 -5.21 -0.95
CA PHE A 183 18.47 -4.08 -1.18
C PHE A 183 17.27 -4.48 -2.03
N ILE A 184 16.12 -4.02 -1.61
CA ILE A 184 14.84 -4.21 -2.27
C ILE A 184 14.28 -2.84 -2.58
N PHE A 185 13.67 -2.72 -3.75
CA PHE A 185 12.89 -1.56 -4.15
C PHE A 185 11.49 -2.01 -4.55
N LEU A 186 10.49 -1.26 -4.12
CA LEU A 186 9.10 -1.39 -4.50
C LEU A 186 8.53 0.00 -4.73
N ALA A 187 7.80 0.21 -5.82
CA ALA A 187 7.00 1.40 -6.03
C ALA A 187 5.69 1.02 -6.70
N GLU A 188 4.61 1.66 -6.28
CA GLU A 188 3.27 1.41 -6.80
C GLU A 188 2.60 2.73 -7.19
N PRO A 189 3.00 3.34 -8.33
CA PRO A 189 2.28 4.45 -8.91
C PRO A 189 0.88 4.01 -9.35
N GLN A 190 -0.12 4.79 -8.96
CA GLN A 190 -1.53 4.60 -9.27
C GLN A 190 -2.06 5.77 -10.08
N PHE A 191 -2.89 5.50 -11.07
CA PHE A 191 -3.63 6.50 -11.81
C PHE A 191 -5.13 6.20 -11.75
N TRP A 192 -5.92 7.19 -11.39
CA TRP A 192 -7.36 7.06 -11.19
C TRP A 192 -8.14 8.12 -11.95
N VAL A 193 -9.26 7.72 -12.56
CA VAL A 193 -10.30 8.60 -13.08
C VAL A 193 -11.48 8.56 -12.11
N ASN A 194 -11.81 9.69 -11.50
CA ASN A 194 -12.87 9.84 -10.50
C ASN A 194 -14.21 10.08 -11.19
N LEU A 195 -15.08 9.08 -11.24
CA LEU A 195 -16.31 9.14 -12.04
C LEU A 195 -17.31 10.17 -11.53
N ASN A 196 -17.32 10.48 -10.24
CA ASN A 196 -18.13 11.55 -9.67
C ASN A 196 -17.74 12.98 -10.16
N LYS A 197 -16.62 13.11 -10.90
CA LYS A 197 -16.18 14.36 -11.53
C LYS A 197 -16.51 14.42 -13.03
N VAL A 198 -17.11 13.37 -13.56
CA VAL A 198 -17.56 13.31 -14.95
C VAL A 198 -18.93 13.99 -15.06
N LYS A 199 -19.09 14.90 -16.03
CA LYS A 199 -20.35 15.62 -16.26
C LYS A 199 -21.53 14.64 -16.43
N GLY A 200 -22.58 14.82 -15.63
CA GLY A 200 -23.79 14.02 -15.67
C GLY A 200 -23.78 12.78 -14.77
N ILE A 201 -22.71 12.55 -14.03
CA ILE A 201 -22.65 11.56 -12.95
C ILE A 201 -22.89 12.27 -11.62
N ASP A 202 -23.59 11.60 -10.69
CA ASP A 202 -23.86 12.11 -9.33
C ASP A 202 -22.54 12.30 -8.55
N ASP A 203 -22.40 13.45 -7.88
CA ASP A 203 -21.22 13.80 -7.08
C ASP A 203 -20.95 12.81 -5.92
N ASN A 204 -21.97 12.07 -5.48
CA ASN A 204 -21.86 11.02 -4.46
C ASN A 204 -21.50 9.63 -5.03
N PHE A 205 -21.40 9.51 -6.34
CA PHE A 205 -20.97 8.25 -6.98
C PHE A 205 -19.46 8.10 -6.90
N ASN A 206 -18.95 7.77 -5.74
CA ASN A 206 -17.53 7.74 -5.38
C ASN A 206 -16.74 6.55 -5.97
N LEU A 207 -17.08 6.14 -7.19
CA LEU A 207 -16.34 5.13 -7.93
C LEU A 207 -15.23 5.79 -8.75
N SER A 208 -14.04 5.22 -8.69
CA SER A 208 -12.93 5.54 -9.58
C SER A 208 -12.53 4.28 -10.35
N VAL A 209 -12.06 4.48 -11.58
CA VAL A 209 -11.47 3.42 -12.42
C VAL A 209 -10.03 3.80 -12.69
N GLY A 210 -9.13 2.83 -12.65
CA GLY A 210 -7.72 3.15 -12.75
C GLY A 210 -6.81 1.96 -12.92
N THR A 211 -5.55 2.21 -12.66
CA THR A 211 -4.46 1.24 -12.72
C THR A 211 -3.45 1.52 -11.64
N GLU A 212 -2.79 0.49 -11.21
CA GLU A 212 -1.57 0.52 -10.41
C GLU A 212 -0.50 -0.25 -11.16
N VAL A 213 0.74 0.15 -11.01
CA VAL A 213 1.87 -0.58 -11.60
C VAL A 213 2.87 -0.91 -10.48
N GLU A 214 3.00 -2.20 -10.11
CA GLU A 214 4.11 -2.63 -9.26
C GLU A 214 5.42 -2.49 -10.06
N LEU A 215 6.29 -1.61 -9.62
CA LEU A 215 7.67 -1.49 -10.09
C LEU A 215 8.57 -2.03 -8.97
N SER A 216 9.14 -3.20 -9.17
CA SER A 216 9.87 -3.87 -8.09
C SER A 216 11.25 -4.36 -8.54
N GLN A 217 12.22 -4.27 -7.62
CA GLN A 217 13.57 -4.83 -7.79
C GLN A 217 13.88 -5.74 -6.61
N ASN A 218 14.10 -7.02 -6.88
CA ASN A 218 14.42 -8.05 -5.89
C ASN A 218 13.32 -8.28 -4.82
N PHE A 219 12.09 -7.89 -5.09
CA PHE A 219 10.96 -8.00 -4.18
C PHE A 219 10.30 -9.38 -4.24
N GLY A 220 9.76 -9.86 -3.10
CA GLY A 220 9.05 -11.13 -3.01
C GLY A 220 9.91 -12.35 -3.35
N ALA A 221 11.21 -12.34 -2.97
CA ALA A 221 12.20 -13.36 -3.30
C ALA A 221 12.43 -13.56 -4.82
N ARG A 222 11.98 -12.62 -5.66
CA ARG A 222 12.23 -12.60 -7.11
C ARG A 222 13.49 -11.81 -7.42
N LYS A 223 14.31 -12.35 -8.30
CA LYS A 223 15.56 -11.71 -8.72
C LYS A 223 15.32 -10.82 -9.93
N GLY A 224 15.78 -9.58 -9.87
CA GLY A 224 15.69 -8.64 -11.00
C GLY A 224 14.55 -7.65 -10.87
N PHE A 225 14.27 -6.97 -11.97
CA PHE A 225 13.26 -5.91 -12.08
C PHE A 225 12.00 -6.43 -12.73
N TYR A 226 10.85 -6.03 -12.17
CA TYR A 226 9.52 -6.31 -12.71
C TYR A 226 8.69 -5.04 -12.78
N ALA A 227 7.87 -4.94 -13.82
CA ALA A 227 6.84 -3.91 -14.00
C ALA A 227 5.51 -4.60 -14.25
N ILE A 228 4.64 -4.62 -13.25
CA ILE A 228 3.41 -5.40 -13.25
C ILE A 228 2.22 -4.45 -13.15
N PRO A 229 1.52 -4.17 -14.26
CA PRO A 229 0.34 -3.33 -14.25
C PRO A 229 -0.90 -4.11 -13.77
N THR A 230 -1.85 -3.36 -13.22
CA THR A 230 -3.19 -3.83 -12.88
C THR A 230 -4.25 -3.03 -13.60
N LEU A 231 -5.46 -3.57 -13.72
CA LEU A 231 -6.69 -2.81 -13.95
C LEU A 231 -7.47 -2.79 -12.64
N ALA A 232 -7.96 -1.62 -12.22
CA ALA A 232 -8.55 -1.50 -10.90
C ALA A 232 -9.80 -0.63 -10.87
N ILE A 233 -10.65 -0.93 -9.89
CA ILE A 233 -11.75 -0.07 -9.47
C ILE A 233 -11.56 0.27 -7.99
N LYS A 234 -11.97 1.49 -7.58
CA LYS A 234 -11.89 1.98 -6.21
C LYS A 234 -13.20 2.64 -5.82
N TRP A 235 -13.74 2.23 -4.68
CA TRP A 235 -14.86 2.90 -4.03
C TRP A 235 -14.37 3.64 -2.80
N THR A 236 -14.60 4.96 -2.74
CA THR A 236 -14.25 5.80 -1.59
C THR A 236 -15.50 6.05 -0.74
N PHE A 237 -15.39 5.81 0.56
CA PHE A 237 -16.46 6.09 1.54
C PHE A 237 -16.35 7.54 2.02
N ASN A 238 -17.49 8.22 2.14
CA ASN A 238 -17.62 9.62 2.63
C ASN A 238 -18.03 9.65 4.10
#